data_f50a349619be3a02458db8663932c5d6
#
_entry.id   f50a349619be3a02458db8663932c5d6
#
_cell.length_a   1.000
_cell.length_b   1.000
_cell.length_c   1.000
_cell.angle_alpha   90.00
_cell.angle_beta   90.00
_cell.angle_gamma   90.00
#
_symmetry.space_group_name_H-M   'P 1'
#
loop_
_entity.id
_entity.type
_entity.pdbx_description
1 polymer ?
#
loop_
_entity_poly.entity_id
_entity_poly.type
_entity_poly.pdbx_seq_one_letter_code
_entity_poly.pdbx_strand_id
1 'polypeptide(L)'
;MLTRIREDIAAALRQDPAARNWLEVLLTYPGLHAVWGYRIAHFLWNLKLKLIARIYSNWIRAATGVEIHPAAKIGRRFFIDHGMGVVI
;
A
#
# COMPACT_ATOMS: atom_id res chain seq x y z
N MET A 1 5.43 6.19 -10.52
CA MET A 1 5.52 5.11 -9.49
C MET A 1 6.68 5.32 -8.53
N LEU A 2 7.90 5.50 -9.02
CA LEU A 2 9.07 5.69 -8.16
C LEU A 2 8.96 6.91 -7.25
N THR A 3 8.46 8.03 -7.78
CA THR A 3 8.26 9.24 -6.99
C THR A 3 7.30 9.00 -5.82
N ARG A 4 6.23 8.25 -6.05
CA ARG A 4 5.27 7.93 -4.98
C ARG A 4 5.87 7.02 -3.94
N ILE A 5 6.70 6.06 -4.33
CA ILE A 5 7.41 5.19 -3.39
C ILE A 5 8.33 6.03 -2.49
N ARG A 6 9.07 6.96 -3.07
CA ARG A 6 9.93 7.87 -2.30
C ARG A 6 9.13 8.72 -1.32
N GLU A 7 8.01 9.26 -1.76
CA GLU A 7 7.14 10.07 -0.89
C GLU A 7 6.59 9.23 0.27
N ASP A 8 6.17 8.01 0.00
CA ASP A 8 5.60 7.11 1.01
C ASP A 8 6.66 6.73 2.05
N ILE A 9 7.89 6.42 1.62
CA ILE A 9 8.99 6.12 2.53
C ILE A 9 9.31 7.35 3.38
N ALA A 10 9.39 8.52 2.77
CA ALA A 10 9.67 9.75 3.52
C ALA A 10 8.57 10.05 4.55
N ALA A 11 7.31 9.82 4.19
CA ALA A 11 6.19 10.01 5.12
C ALA A 11 6.29 9.04 6.30
N ALA A 12 6.63 7.78 6.06
CA ALA A 12 6.80 6.78 7.10
C ALA A 12 7.92 7.16 8.06
N LEU A 13 9.06 7.62 7.54
CA LEU A 13 10.18 8.04 8.35
C LEU A 13 9.82 9.24 9.25
N ARG A 14 8.93 10.12 8.78
CA ARG A 14 8.48 11.28 9.58
C ARG A 14 7.45 10.89 10.63
N GLN A 15 6.58 9.93 10.34
CA GLN A 15 5.42 9.61 11.18
C GLN A 15 5.69 8.53 12.21
N ASP A 16 6.62 7.63 11.93
CA ASP A 16 6.91 6.51 12.81
C ASP A 16 8.28 6.68 13.47
N PRO A 17 8.33 6.97 14.78
CA PRO A 17 9.61 7.12 15.47
C PRO A 17 10.43 5.83 15.53
N ALA A 18 9.82 4.67 15.31
CA ALA A 18 10.54 3.39 15.29
C ALA A 18 11.26 3.16 13.95
N ALA A 19 10.94 3.91 12.91
CA ALA A 19 11.60 3.77 11.61
C ALA A 19 13.02 4.31 11.68
N ARG A 20 14.01 3.47 11.38
CA ARG A 20 15.42 3.82 11.51
C ARG A 20 16.05 4.33 10.22
N ASN A 21 15.65 3.78 9.08
CA ASN A 21 16.20 4.19 7.79
C ASN A 21 15.26 3.76 6.66
N TRP A 22 15.51 4.29 5.46
CA TRP A 22 14.65 4.05 4.30
C TRP A 22 14.61 2.56 3.88
N LEU A 23 15.71 1.85 4.06
CA LEU A 23 15.77 0.43 3.68
C LEU A 23 14.87 -0.41 4.57
N GLU A 24 14.87 -0.13 5.87
CA GLU A 24 13.98 -0.80 6.81
C GLU A 24 12.51 -0.54 6.46
N VAL A 25 12.16 0.70 6.13
CA VAL A 25 10.80 1.05 5.70
C VAL A 25 10.42 0.31 4.43
N LEU A 26 11.30 0.29 3.43
CA LEU A 26 11.05 -0.39 2.17
C LEU A 26 10.75 -1.87 2.35
N LEU A 27 11.49 -2.55 3.23
CA LEU A 27 11.43 -4.00 3.35
C LEU A 27 10.45 -4.51 4.40
N THR A 28 10.13 -3.71 5.42
CA THR A 28 9.44 -4.23 6.60
C THR A 28 8.09 -3.59 6.92
N TYR A 29 7.64 -2.62 6.13
CA TYR A 29 6.38 -1.94 6.41
C TYR A 29 5.25 -2.49 5.54
N PRO A 30 4.46 -3.47 6.05
CA PRO A 30 3.39 -4.05 5.24
C PRO A 30 2.30 -3.06 4.87
N GLY A 31 2.08 -2.01 5.67
CA GLY A 31 1.13 -0.96 5.33
C GLY A 31 1.51 -0.24 4.04
N LEU A 32 2.79 0.06 3.84
CA LEU A 32 3.26 0.65 2.58
C LEU A 32 3.15 -0.33 1.43
N HIS A 33 3.51 -1.60 1.66
CA HIS A 33 3.37 -2.64 0.63
C HIS A 33 1.92 -2.77 0.18
N ALA A 34 0.98 -2.68 1.12
CA ALA A 34 -0.45 -2.72 0.82
C ALA A 34 -0.88 -1.53 -0.02
N VAL A 35 -0.42 -0.32 0.29
CA VAL A 35 -0.75 0.88 -0.48
C VAL A 35 -0.17 0.79 -1.89
N TRP A 36 1.07 0.33 -2.03
CA TRP A 36 1.68 0.18 -3.34
C TRP A 36 0.96 -0.90 -4.17
N GLY A 37 0.61 -2.02 -3.55
CA GLY A 37 -0.19 -3.06 -4.20
C GLY A 37 -1.57 -2.55 -4.60
N TYR A 38 -2.21 -1.76 -3.74
CA TYR A 38 -3.48 -1.10 -4.05
C TYR A 38 -3.36 -0.22 -5.30
N ARG A 39 -2.28 0.53 -5.45
CA ARG A 39 -2.14 1.43 -6.61
C ARG A 39 -2.13 0.64 -7.92
N ILE A 40 -1.47 -0.53 -7.93
CA ILE A 40 -1.50 -1.42 -9.09
C ILE A 40 -2.90 -1.99 -9.31
N ALA A 41 -3.56 -2.45 -8.26
CA ALA A 41 -4.92 -2.98 -8.35
C ALA A 41 -5.91 -1.90 -8.81
N HIS A 42 -5.75 -0.68 -8.32
CA HIS A 42 -6.59 0.45 -8.72
C HIS A 42 -6.40 0.79 -10.21
N PHE A 43 -5.17 0.76 -10.69
CA PHE A 43 -4.87 0.94 -12.11
C PHE A 43 -5.59 -0.13 -12.96
N LEU A 44 -5.51 -1.40 -12.55
CA LEU A 44 -6.20 -2.48 -13.24
C LEU A 44 -7.73 -2.30 -13.20
N TRP A 45 -8.26 -1.86 -12.07
CA TRP A 45 -9.68 -1.55 -11.92
C TRP A 45 -10.13 -0.48 -12.92
N ASN A 46 -9.34 0.58 -13.05
CA ASN A 46 -9.65 1.68 -13.97
C ASN A 46 -9.55 1.26 -15.44
N LEU A 47 -8.78 0.22 -15.76
CA LEU A 47 -8.75 -0.39 -17.08
C LEU A 47 -9.93 -1.34 -17.32
N LYS A 48 -10.90 -1.41 -16.39
CA LYS A 48 -12.07 -2.29 -16.42
C LYS A 48 -11.72 -3.77 -16.28
N LEU A 49 -10.52 -4.10 -15.81
CA LEU A 49 -10.10 -5.47 -15.50
C LEU A 49 -10.44 -5.78 -14.04
N LYS A 50 -11.73 -5.71 -13.72
CA LYS A 50 -12.20 -5.71 -12.32
C LYS A 50 -11.93 -7.04 -11.62
N LEU A 51 -12.15 -8.15 -12.28
CA LEU A 51 -11.89 -9.48 -11.69
C LEU A 51 -10.40 -9.65 -11.40
N ILE A 52 -9.54 -9.28 -12.34
CA ILE A 52 -8.09 -9.37 -12.17
C ILE A 52 -7.64 -8.45 -11.04
N ALA A 53 -8.18 -7.24 -10.97
CA ALA A 53 -7.87 -6.29 -9.90
C ALA A 53 -8.24 -6.87 -8.53
N ARG A 54 -9.38 -7.53 -8.42
CA ARG A 54 -9.81 -8.14 -7.15
C ARG A 54 -8.97 -9.35 -6.76
N ILE A 55 -8.59 -10.17 -7.72
CA ILE A 55 -7.69 -11.31 -7.45
C ILE A 55 -6.35 -10.79 -6.93
N TYR A 56 -5.79 -9.81 -7.61
CA TYR A 56 -4.53 -9.19 -7.20
C TYR A 56 -4.64 -8.57 -5.80
N SER A 57 -5.75 -7.86 -5.54
CA SER A 57 -6.01 -7.26 -4.24
C SER A 57 -6.07 -8.31 -3.12
N ASN A 58 -6.68 -9.47 -3.38
CA ASN A 58 -6.72 -10.56 -2.40
C ASN A 58 -5.33 -11.10 -2.09
N TRP A 59 -4.44 -11.17 -3.06
CA TRP A 59 -3.06 -11.59 -2.84
C TRP A 59 -2.31 -10.58 -1.99
N ILE A 60 -2.50 -9.30 -2.23
CA ILE A 60 -1.90 -8.24 -1.42
C ILE A 60 -2.41 -8.33 0.02
N ARG A 61 -3.70 -8.58 0.22
CA ARG A 61 -4.25 -8.78 1.56
C ARG A 61 -3.58 -9.97 2.27
N ALA A 62 -3.42 -11.08 1.57
CA ALA A 62 -2.78 -12.26 2.14
C ALA A 62 -1.32 -11.99 2.54
N ALA A 63 -0.60 -11.19 1.74
CA ALA A 63 0.80 -10.88 1.99
C ALA A 63 1.00 -9.81 3.08
N THR A 64 0.07 -8.88 3.24
CA THR A 64 0.26 -7.70 4.11
C THR A 64 -0.67 -7.66 5.31
N GLY A 65 -1.77 -8.41 5.29
CA GLY A 65 -2.82 -8.35 6.31
C GLY A 65 -3.73 -7.13 6.18
N VAL A 66 -3.57 -6.33 5.13
CA VAL A 66 -4.37 -5.13 4.88
C VAL A 66 -5.25 -5.35 3.67
N GLU A 67 -6.56 -5.10 3.82
CA GLU A 67 -7.51 -5.18 2.72
C GLU A 67 -7.86 -3.79 2.24
N ILE A 68 -7.57 -3.49 0.97
CA ILE A 68 -7.96 -2.25 0.32
C ILE A 68 -8.71 -2.60 -0.95
N HIS A 69 -9.98 -2.14 -1.05
CA HIS A 69 -10.76 -2.40 -2.25
C HIS A 69 -10.10 -1.67 -3.45
N PRO A 70 -9.97 -2.34 -4.61
CA PRO A 70 -9.29 -1.72 -5.77
C PRO A 70 -9.96 -0.45 -6.28
N ALA A 71 -11.27 -0.25 -6.03
CA ALA A 71 -11.98 0.95 -6.43
C ALA A 71 -11.82 2.11 -5.46
N ALA A 72 -11.23 1.90 -4.28
CA ALA A 72 -11.01 2.96 -3.30
C ALA A 72 -10.16 4.08 -3.89
N LYS A 73 -10.40 5.31 -3.47
CA LYS A 73 -9.62 6.48 -3.92
C LYS A 73 -8.75 6.96 -2.78
N ILE A 74 -7.46 6.67 -2.86
CA ILE A 74 -6.50 7.03 -1.83
C ILE A 74 -5.50 8.02 -2.42
N GLY A 75 -5.33 9.14 -1.73
CA GLY A 75 -4.40 10.18 -2.13
C GLY A 75 -2.93 9.81 -1.92
N ARG A 76 -2.06 10.75 -2.22
CA ARG A 76 -0.61 10.57 -2.06
C ARG A 76 -0.23 10.63 -0.58
N ARG A 77 0.88 9.98 -0.25
CA ARG A 77 1.47 10.00 1.10
C ARG A 77 0.57 9.42 2.19
N PHE A 78 -0.39 8.59 1.80
CA PHE A 78 -1.21 7.86 2.77
C PHE A 78 -0.35 6.83 3.49
N PHE A 79 -0.45 6.79 4.83
CA PHE A 79 0.38 5.90 5.65
C PHE A 79 -0.51 5.06 6.56
N ILE A 80 -0.25 3.75 6.59
CA ILE A 80 -0.91 2.80 7.48
C ILE A 80 0.13 2.30 8.47
N ASP A 81 -0.09 2.56 9.76
CA ASP A 81 0.75 2.06 10.83
C ASP A 81 0.12 0.78 11.39
N HIS A 82 0.95 -0.23 11.67
CA HIS A 82 0.48 -1.51 12.21
C HIS A 82 -0.67 -2.12 11.41
N GLY A 83 -0.44 -2.35 10.11
CA GLY A 83 -1.49 -2.62 9.13
C GLY A 83 -2.28 -3.91 9.28
N MET A 84 -1.84 -4.89 10.08
CA MET A 84 -2.52 -6.18 10.18
C MET A 84 -3.99 -6.02 10.59
N GLY A 85 -4.91 -6.56 9.79
CA GLY A 85 -6.34 -6.49 10.05
C GLY A 85 -7.04 -5.23 9.56
N VAL A 86 -6.32 -4.29 8.94
CA VAL A 86 -6.93 -3.07 8.39
C VAL A 86 -7.76 -3.40 7.15
N VAL A 87 -8.95 -2.81 7.06
CA VAL A 87 -9.84 -2.96 5.90
C VAL A 87 -10.27 -1.58 5.44
N ILE A 88 -10.10 -1.30 4.16
CA ILE A 88 -10.47 -0.02 3.55
C ILE A 88 -11.43 -0.23 2.37
#